data_c3902344c746fe65ce980bd69668ebda
#
_entry.id   c3902344c746fe65ce980bd69668ebda
#
_cell.length_a   1.000
_cell.length_b   1.000
_cell.length_c   1.000
_cell.angle_alpha   90.00
_cell.angle_beta   90.00
_cell.angle_gamma   90.00
#
_symmetry.space_group_name_H-M   'P 1'
#
loop_
_entity.id
_entity.type
_entity.pdbx_description
1 polymer ?
#
loop_
_entity_poly.entity_id
_entity_poly.type
_entity_poly.pdbx_seq_one_letter_code
_entity_poly.pdbx_strand_id
1 'polypeptide(L)'
;LQVVSIATGTKSIPTESACKLGNRVIDNHAEVLARRCFLRFAYSELLKVAVGDESSVFMSKGSPALECHLRPGLRFHLFSSHTPCGDASIFPKNDVPLETADEDIENGATTAKRQRLDLDSGDIYRTGAKCVPGVAQDEKRPGAGYHQLGVTRSKPGRGAVSLSMSCSDKLAKWRCCGLEGALLSHFLKGKEPLRLSSVVVAGCPYDESAMRRALHDRLSPLEDAPPLEFHYSSRVFCHSRSQVVKNSAASAVPCASSVMWWLGSDRATYVGVNGYKQGATRKNVDKPAARLPVCRRELFGQFYRLLDKFSYDTLPQTLRGYDLITYSDFKQAAKVYQERKTDFHTRLPGWTTKPPELQNFTIQEGMRPSV
;
A
#
# COMPACT_ATOMS: atom_id res chain seq x y z
N LEU A 1 -8.52 -20.29 -5.02
CA LEU A 1 -8.09 -18.90 -5.04
C LEU A 1 -9.31 -18.00 -4.88
N GLN A 2 -9.25 -17.05 -3.93
CA GLN A 2 -10.33 -16.10 -3.66
C GLN A 2 -9.77 -14.69 -3.67
N VAL A 3 -10.47 -13.77 -4.35
CA VAL A 3 -10.14 -12.35 -4.30
C VAL A 3 -10.73 -11.76 -3.02
N VAL A 4 -9.90 -11.15 -2.18
CA VAL A 4 -10.33 -10.56 -0.90
C VAL A 4 -10.30 -9.03 -0.89
N SER A 5 -9.54 -8.42 -1.81
CA SER A 5 -9.50 -6.97 -1.98
C SER A 5 -9.09 -6.57 -3.39
N ILE A 6 -9.71 -5.50 -3.89
CA ILE A 6 -9.38 -4.88 -5.19
C ILE A 6 -9.31 -3.38 -5.01
N ALA A 7 -8.36 -2.75 -5.68
CA ALA A 7 -8.33 -1.29 -5.76
C ALA A 7 -7.69 -0.81 -7.06
N THR A 8 -8.10 0.39 -7.48
CA THR A 8 -7.45 1.18 -8.53
C THR A 8 -7.03 2.54 -7.98
N GLY A 9 -6.07 3.18 -8.61
CA GLY A 9 -5.64 4.52 -8.25
C GLY A 9 -4.19 4.78 -8.56
N THR A 10 -3.86 6.04 -8.90
CA THR A 10 -2.53 6.42 -9.39
C THR A 10 -1.99 7.71 -8.75
N LYS A 11 -2.70 8.28 -7.75
CA LYS A 11 -2.40 9.61 -7.26
C LYS A 11 -1.98 9.61 -5.80
N SER A 12 -0.97 10.40 -5.48
CA SER A 12 -0.63 10.78 -4.10
C SER A 12 -0.98 12.26 -3.88
N ILE A 13 -1.44 12.57 -2.67
CA ILE A 13 -1.84 13.91 -2.28
C ILE A 13 -0.68 14.57 -1.54
N PRO A 14 -0.41 15.88 -1.75
CA PRO A 14 0.61 16.60 -1.01
C PRO A 14 0.37 16.56 0.50
N THR A 15 1.44 16.58 1.27
CA THR A 15 1.38 16.49 2.74
C THR A 15 0.62 17.64 3.38
N GLU A 16 0.73 18.84 2.84
CA GLU A 16 0.01 20.03 3.28
C GLU A 16 -1.52 19.85 3.26
N SER A 17 -2.00 19.01 2.34
CA SER A 17 -3.42 18.67 2.21
C SER A 17 -3.84 17.51 3.10
N ALA A 18 -2.97 17.02 3.98
CA ALA A 18 -3.29 15.91 4.87
C ALA A 18 -4.25 16.34 5.98
N CYS A 19 -5.24 15.48 6.29
CA CYS A 19 -6.18 15.71 7.36
C CYS A 19 -5.61 15.22 8.70
N LYS A 20 -5.52 16.09 9.71
CA LYS A 20 -5.06 15.76 11.06
C LYS A 20 -5.98 14.74 11.76
N LEU A 21 -7.26 14.74 11.43
CA LEU A 21 -8.25 13.80 11.98
C LEU A 21 -8.23 12.40 11.32
N GLY A 22 -7.33 12.16 10.38
CA GLY A 22 -7.25 10.87 9.70
C GLY A 22 -8.35 10.57 8.67
N ASN A 23 -9.22 11.55 8.36
CA ASN A 23 -10.37 11.39 7.45
C ASN A 23 -9.97 11.23 5.97
N ARG A 24 -8.82 11.76 5.58
CA ARG A 24 -8.36 11.76 4.19
C ARG A 24 -7.34 10.67 3.91
N VAL A 25 -7.52 9.95 2.81
CA VAL A 25 -6.50 9.03 2.30
C VAL A 25 -5.46 9.82 1.50
N ILE A 26 -4.21 9.82 1.94
CA ILE A 26 -3.14 10.61 1.33
C ILE A 26 -2.57 9.91 0.09
N ASP A 27 -2.40 8.60 0.17
CA ASP A 27 -1.86 7.79 -0.90
C ASP A 27 -2.95 6.91 -1.51
N ASN A 28 -3.35 7.25 -2.72
CA ASN A 28 -4.41 6.58 -3.47
C ASN A 28 -3.84 5.69 -4.59
N HIS A 29 -2.60 5.24 -4.50
CA HIS A 29 -2.10 4.21 -5.41
C HIS A 29 -2.80 2.88 -5.15
N ALA A 30 -3.04 2.12 -6.21
CA ALA A 30 -3.80 0.87 -6.18
C ALA A 30 -3.30 -0.11 -5.11
N GLU A 31 -1.99 -0.33 -5.02
CA GLU A 31 -1.36 -1.26 -4.07
C GLU A 31 -1.61 -0.85 -2.62
N VAL A 32 -1.58 0.47 -2.36
CA VAL A 32 -1.83 1.02 -1.02
C VAL A 32 -3.29 0.90 -0.63
N LEU A 33 -4.19 1.16 -1.58
CA LEU A 33 -5.63 1.02 -1.36
C LEU A 33 -6.04 -0.45 -1.23
N ALA A 34 -5.49 -1.34 -2.06
CA ALA A 34 -5.74 -2.78 -1.96
C ALA A 34 -5.35 -3.33 -0.58
N ARG A 35 -4.17 -2.94 -0.06
CA ARG A 35 -3.81 -3.29 1.32
C ARG A 35 -4.77 -2.71 2.36
N ARG A 36 -5.27 -1.49 2.18
CA ARG A 36 -6.26 -0.91 3.11
C ARG A 36 -7.60 -1.63 3.06
N CYS A 37 -8.02 -2.06 1.89
CA CYS A 37 -9.17 -2.94 1.70
C CYS A 37 -8.93 -4.31 2.36
N PHE A 38 -7.74 -4.89 2.19
CA PHE A 38 -7.33 -6.09 2.90
C PHE A 38 -7.43 -5.93 4.43
N LEU A 39 -7.03 -4.78 4.99
CA LEU A 39 -7.21 -4.52 6.43
C LEU A 39 -8.68 -4.51 6.84
N ARG A 40 -9.58 -3.97 6.02
CA ARG A 40 -11.05 -4.05 6.26
C ARG A 40 -11.53 -5.48 6.32
N PHE A 41 -11.11 -6.29 5.36
CA PHE A 41 -11.39 -7.73 5.32
C PHE A 41 -10.81 -8.43 6.56
N ALA A 42 -9.54 -8.18 6.91
CA ALA A 42 -8.91 -8.80 8.07
C ALA A 42 -9.60 -8.43 9.40
N TYR A 43 -10.05 -7.18 9.56
CA TYR A 43 -10.86 -6.78 10.72
C TYR A 43 -12.19 -7.55 10.79
N SER A 44 -12.88 -7.74 9.66
CA SER A 44 -14.14 -8.51 9.66
C SER A 44 -13.90 -9.97 10.01
N GLU A 45 -12.81 -10.57 9.57
CA GLU A 45 -12.45 -11.95 9.89
C GLU A 45 -12.05 -12.12 11.38
N LEU A 46 -11.31 -11.15 11.93
CA LEU A 46 -10.99 -11.15 13.38
C LEU A 46 -12.24 -10.95 14.25
N LEU A 47 -13.17 -10.10 13.78
CA LEU A 47 -14.43 -9.88 14.49
C LEU A 47 -15.27 -11.16 14.56
N LYS A 48 -15.30 -11.98 13.50
CA LYS A 48 -15.93 -13.30 13.53
C LYS A 48 -15.35 -14.17 14.65
N VAL A 49 -14.03 -14.30 14.69
CA VAL A 49 -13.35 -15.07 15.74
C VAL A 49 -13.68 -14.53 17.15
N ALA A 50 -13.73 -13.20 17.29
CA ALA A 50 -14.01 -12.55 18.58
C ALA A 50 -15.43 -12.81 19.10
N VAL A 51 -16.39 -13.08 18.20
CA VAL A 51 -17.78 -13.43 18.59
C VAL A 51 -18.06 -14.94 18.54
N GLY A 52 -17.04 -15.75 18.32
CA GLY A 52 -17.16 -17.21 18.27
C GLY A 52 -17.56 -17.79 16.92
N ASP A 53 -17.63 -16.96 15.88
CA ASP A 53 -17.97 -17.39 14.53
C ASP A 53 -16.73 -17.93 13.79
N GLU A 54 -16.97 -18.73 12.77
CA GLU A 54 -15.89 -19.26 11.94
C GLU A 54 -15.32 -18.19 11.00
N SER A 55 -13.99 -18.01 11.06
CA SER A 55 -13.24 -17.17 10.13
C SER A 55 -12.56 -18.02 9.07
N SER A 56 -12.56 -17.54 7.82
CA SER A 56 -11.84 -18.18 6.72
C SER A 56 -10.32 -17.96 6.78
N VAL A 57 -9.85 -17.02 7.60
CA VAL A 57 -8.45 -16.59 7.66
C VAL A 57 -7.79 -16.89 8.98
N PHE A 58 -8.48 -16.64 10.08
CA PHE A 58 -7.92 -16.72 11.42
C PHE A 58 -8.55 -17.85 12.24
N MET A 59 -7.77 -18.36 13.16
CA MET A 59 -8.22 -19.30 14.18
C MET A 59 -7.66 -18.90 15.55
N SER A 60 -8.45 -19.09 16.61
CA SER A 60 -8.02 -18.94 17.99
C SER A 60 -7.93 -20.31 18.64
N LYS A 61 -6.94 -20.51 19.50
CA LYS A 61 -6.75 -21.75 20.27
C LYS A 61 -7.23 -21.58 21.71
N GLY A 62 -8.46 -21.09 21.91
CA GLY A 62 -9.12 -21.15 23.23
C GLY A 62 -8.44 -20.41 24.38
N SER A 63 -7.58 -19.42 24.10
CA SER A 63 -7.00 -18.54 25.12
C SER A 63 -8.06 -17.53 25.60
N PRO A 64 -8.08 -17.17 26.90
CA PRO A 64 -8.96 -16.08 27.37
C PRO A 64 -8.73 -14.76 26.64
N ALA A 65 -7.47 -14.46 26.23
CA ALA A 65 -7.16 -13.35 25.35
C ALA A 65 -7.29 -13.78 23.88
N LEU A 66 -7.86 -12.93 23.02
CA LEU A 66 -7.90 -13.21 21.59
C LEU A 66 -6.48 -13.17 21.02
N GLU A 67 -5.90 -14.33 20.91
CA GLU A 67 -4.65 -14.56 20.20
C GLU A 67 -4.96 -15.40 18.97
N CYS A 68 -4.95 -14.77 17.81
CA CYS A 68 -5.27 -15.42 16.54
C CYS A 68 -4.01 -15.86 15.80
N HIS A 69 -4.14 -17.00 15.14
CA HIS A 69 -3.18 -17.50 14.16
C HIS A 69 -3.79 -17.47 12.77
N LEU A 70 -2.94 -17.34 11.76
CA LEU A 70 -3.35 -17.62 10.39
C LEU A 70 -3.70 -19.10 10.25
N ARG A 71 -4.78 -19.44 9.54
CA ARG A 71 -5.11 -20.85 9.24
C ARG A 71 -3.97 -21.49 8.45
N PRO A 72 -3.59 -22.75 8.77
CA PRO A 72 -2.54 -23.46 8.05
C PRO A 72 -2.82 -23.56 6.55
N GLY A 73 -1.76 -23.46 5.74
CA GLY A 73 -1.86 -23.59 4.30
C GLY A 73 -2.39 -22.35 3.58
N LEU A 74 -2.83 -21.32 4.30
CA LEU A 74 -3.34 -20.09 3.69
C LEU A 74 -2.17 -19.18 3.26
N ARG A 75 -2.23 -18.72 2.02
CA ARG A 75 -1.23 -17.83 1.42
C ARG A 75 -1.88 -16.59 0.83
N PHE A 76 -1.18 -15.46 0.91
CA PHE A 76 -1.61 -14.20 0.31
C PHE A 76 -0.78 -13.89 -0.93
N HIS A 77 -1.44 -13.47 -1.99
CA HIS A 77 -0.83 -13.12 -3.26
C HIS A 77 -1.27 -11.70 -3.66
N LEU A 78 -0.37 -10.93 -4.24
CA LEU A 78 -0.68 -9.63 -4.81
C LEU A 78 -0.63 -9.72 -6.32
N PHE A 79 -1.73 -9.39 -7.00
CA PHE A 79 -1.76 -9.15 -8.43
C PHE A 79 -1.71 -7.65 -8.71
N SER A 80 -0.92 -7.23 -9.69
CA SER A 80 -0.87 -5.85 -10.18
C SER A 80 -0.81 -5.82 -11.70
N SER A 81 -1.62 -4.96 -12.32
CA SER A 81 -1.57 -4.71 -13.77
C SER A 81 -0.48 -3.70 -14.16
N HIS A 82 0.39 -3.33 -13.23
CA HIS A 82 1.53 -2.45 -13.48
C HIS A 82 2.62 -2.70 -12.45
N THR A 83 3.88 -2.53 -12.88
CA THR A 83 5.03 -2.62 -11.98
C THR A 83 4.94 -1.55 -10.88
N PRO A 84 5.17 -1.89 -9.60
CA PRO A 84 5.08 -0.95 -8.50
C PRO A 84 6.04 0.23 -8.68
N CYS A 85 5.54 1.46 -8.54
CA CYS A 85 6.36 2.66 -8.68
C CYS A 85 7.51 2.67 -7.66
N GLY A 86 8.65 3.23 -8.03
CA GLY A 86 9.87 3.26 -7.24
C GLY A 86 10.93 2.34 -7.83
N ASP A 87 11.75 1.72 -7.00
CA ASP A 87 12.92 0.97 -7.43
C ASP A 87 12.58 -0.22 -8.35
N ALA A 88 11.45 -0.89 -8.14
CA ALA A 88 11.00 -2.00 -8.98
C ALA A 88 10.65 -1.60 -10.43
N SER A 89 10.46 -0.31 -10.70
CA SER A 89 10.15 0.21 -12.04
C SER A 89 11.37 0.80 -12.75
N ILE A 90 12.58 0.57 -12.24
CA ILE A 90 13.83 1.07 -12.82
C ILE A 90 14.64 -0.14 -13.32
N PHE A 91 14.62 -0.38 -14.62
CA PHE A 91 15.33 -1.47 -15.28
C PHE A 91 15.58 -1.15 -16.76
N PRO A 92 16.55 -1.80 -17.41
CA PRO A 92 16.85 -1.59 -18.83
C PRO A 92 15.62 -1.86 -19.70
N LYS A 93 15.46 -1.07 -20.74
CA LYS A 93 14.58 -1.40 -21.86
C LYS A 93 15.32 -2.42 -22.71
N ASN A 94 15.10 -3.68 -22.44
CA ASN A 94 15.57 -4.69 -23.35
C ASN A 94 14.70 -4.60 -24.60
N ASP A 95 15.31 -4.65 -25.79
CA ASP A 95 14.62 -4.77 -27.07
C ASP A 95 14.03 -6.19 -27.22
N VAL A 96 13.21 -6.61 -26.26
CA VAL A 96 12.31 -7.72 -26.48
C VAL A 96 11.15 -7.13 -27.27
N PRO A 97 10.92 -7.55 -28.53
CA PRO A 97 9.72 -7.16 -29.22
C PRO A 97 8.54 -7.62 -28.36
N LEU A 98 7.79 -6.70 -27.77
CA LEU A 98 6.40 -6.96 -27.53
C LEU A 98 5.85 -7.30 -28.93
N GLU A 99 5.58 -8.58 -29.18
CA GLU A 99 4.75 -8.99 -30.31
C GLU A 99 3.40 -8.30 -30.13
N THR A 100 3.30 -7.10 -30.58
CA THR A 100 2.20 -6.17 -30.81
C THR A 100 2.65 -4.73 -30.61
N ALA A 101 3.81 -4.32 -31.10
CA ALA A 101 4.01 -2.92 -31.44
C ALA A 101 3.50 -2.78 -32.88
N ASP A 102 2.27 -2.34 -32.98
CA ASP A 102 1.62 -2.09 -34.26
C ASP A 102 2.48 -1.21 -35.15
N GLU A 103 2.81 -1.73 -36.31
CA GLU A 103 2.90 -0.96 -37.54
C GLU A 103 1.63 -0.13 -37.65
N ASP A 104 1.79 1.16 -37.76
CA ASP A 104 0.88 2.22 -38.16
C ASP A 104 0.93 3.43 -37.23
N ILE A 105 1.93 4.29 -37.41
CA ILE A 105 1.75 5.74 -37.28
C ILE A 105 2.67 6.41 -38.31
N GLU A 106 2.30 6.34 -39.55
CA GLU A 106 2.46 7.46 -40.46
C GLU A 106 1.14 8.24 -40.40
N ASN A 107 1.20 9.42 -39.91
CA ASN A 107 0.63 10.68 -40.37
C ASN A 107 0.24 11.63 -39.21
N GLY A 108 0.95 12.71 -39.18
CA GLY A 108 0.37 14.05 -39.05
C GLY A 108 0.25 14.65 -37.67
N ALA A 109 1.24 15.52 -37.36
CA ALA A 109 1.14 16.76 -36.59
C ALA A 109 0.79 16.68 -35.08
N THR A 110 1.68 16.98 -34.23
CA THR A 110 2.06 18.26 -33.66
C THR A 110 3.07 18.08 -32.54
N THR A 111 4.19 18.62 -32.73
CA THR A 111 5.19 19.21 -31.84
C THR A 111 4.82 19.31 -30.34
N ALA A 112 4.98 18.23 -29.62
CA ALA A 112 5.56 18.27 -28.30
C ALA A 112 6.94 17.65 -28.44
N LYS A 113 8.01 18.38 -28.10
CA LYS A 113 9.41 17.94 -28.18
C LYS A 113 9.59 16.58 -27.48
N ARG A 114 9.32 15.48 -28.15
CA ARG A 114 9.93 14.19 -27.89
C ARG A 114 11.33 14.28 -28.47
N GLN A 115 12.31 14.63 -27.64
CA GLN A 115 13.69 14.34 -27.98
C GLN A 115 13.73 12.85 -28.36
N ARG A 116 14.07 12.59 -29.63
CA ARG A 116 14.53 11.26 -30.05
C ARG A 116 15.71 10.92 -29.14
N LEU A 117 15.50 9.96 -28.27
CA LEU A 117 16.57 9.36 -27.51
C LEU A 117 17.34 8.49 -28.50
N ASP A 118 18.63 8.73 -28.63
CA ASP A 118 19.53 7.89 -29.44
C ASP A 118 19.37 6.44 -28.99
N LEU A 119 19.01 5.58 -29.93
CA LEU A 119 18.77 4.14 -29.73
C LEU A 119 20.03 3.37 -29.29
N ASP A 120 21.21 4.00 -29.28
CA ASP A 120 22.51 3.39 -29.01
C ASP A 120 22.94 3.41 -27.52
N SER A 121 22.22 4.07 -26.66
CA SER A 121 22.57 4.13 -25.23
C SER A 121 21.51 3.44 -24.39
N GLY A 122 21.48 2.15 -24.28
CA GLY A 122 20.58 1.33 -23.45
C GLY A 122 19.65 2.10 -22.50
N ASP A 123 18.51 2.61 -23.01
CA ASP A 123 17.57 3.39 -22.19
C ASP A 123 16.91 2.48 -21.12
N ILE A 124 16.39 3.10 -20.08
CA ILE A 124 15.75 2.40 -18.96
C ILE A 124 14.29 2.81 -18.81
N TYR A 125 13.49 1.89 -18.29
CA TYR A 125 12.20 2.24 -17.72
C TYR A 125 12.43 3.06 -16.45
N ARG A 126 11.61 4.07 -16.24
CA ARG A 126 11.75 5.05 -15.16
C ARG A 126 10.50 5.13 -14.31
N THR A 127 10.71 5.48 -13.07
CA THR A 127 9.62 5.80 -12.15
C THR A 127 9.44 7.31 -12.02
N GLY A 128 8.21 7.75 -11.75
CA GLY A 128 7.95 9.13 -11.30
C GLY A 128 8.35 9.39 -9.84
N ALA A 129 8.70 8.36 -9.07
CA ALA A 129 9.16 8.51 -7.69
C ALA A 129 10.59 9.05 -7.64
N LYS A 130 10.84 10.01 -6.74
CA LYS A 130 12.12 10.69 -6.55
C LYS A 130 12.87 10.11 -5.36
N CYS A 131 14.19 10.16 -5.36
CA CYS A 131 14.98 9.88 -4.17
C CYS A 131 14.50 10.75 -3.01
N VAL A 132 14.57 10.23 -1.78
CA VAL A 132 14.16 11.00 -0.60
C VAL A 132 15.08 12.20 -0.37
N PRO A 133 14.61 13.27 0.31
CA PRO A 133 15.48 14.40 0.66
C PRO A 133 16.70 13.96 1.45
N GLY A 134 17.84 14.59 1.19
CA GLY A 134 19.11 14.28 1.84
C GLY A 134 19.95 13.18 1.19
N VAL A 135 19.41 12.50 0.16
CA VAL A 135 20.15 11.56 -0.70
C VAL A 135 20.41 12.21 -2.06
N ALA A 136 21.48 11.79 -2.73
CA ALA A 136 21.76 12.24 -4.09
C ALA A 136 20.56 11.95 -4.99
N GLN A 137 20.13 12.93 -5.76
CA GLN A 137 18.99 12.79 -6.66
C GLN A 137 19.44 12.20 -7.99
N ASP A 138 18.51 11.49 -8.65
CA ASP A 138 18.76 11.00 -9.99
C ASP A 138 19.12 12.17 -10.94
N GLU A 139 20.11 11.97 -11.78
CA GLU A 139 20.44 12.94 -12.83
C GLU A 139 19.31 12.99 -13.85
N LYS A 140 19.09 14.17 -14.43
CA LYS A 140 18.06 14.37 -15.46
C LYS A 140 18.57 14.05 -16.87
N ARG A 141 19.36 12.99 -17.00
CA ARG A 141 19.94 12.56 -18.28
C ARG A 141 19.30 11.25 -18.75
N PRO A 142 19.30 10.95 -20.04
CA PRO A 142 18.91 9.62 -20.54
C PRO A 142 19.97 8.56 -20.20
N GLY A 143 19.57 7.28 -20.14
CA GLY A 143 20.46 6.14 -19.96
C GLY A 143 20.38 5.45 -18.60
N ALA A 144 20.97 4.25 -18.52
CA ALA A 144 20.88 3.37 -17.35
C ALA A 144 21.71 3.86 -16.15
N GLY A 145 22.80 4.57 -16.38
CA GLY A 145 23.74 4.98 -15.31
C GLY A 145 23.26 6.14 -14.43
N TYR A 146 22.12 6.73 -14.71
CA TYR A 146 21.66 7.96 -14.05
C TYR A 146 20.63 7.76 -12.96
N HIS A 147 20.24 6.53 -12.69
CA HIS A 147 19.29 6.20 -11.63
C HIS A 147 19.97 5.45 -10.51
N GLN A 148 19.81 5.95 -9.31
CA GLN A 148 20.28 5.24 -8.13
C GLN A 148 19.35 4.05 -7.85
N LEU A 149 19.92 2.85 -7.84
CA LEU A 149 19.21 1.62 -7.57
C LEU A 149 19.27 1.27 -6.08
N GLY A 150 18.24 0.56 -5.59
CA GLY A 150 18.20 0.09 -4.22
C GLY A 150 17.87 1.15 -3.16
N VAL A 151 17.71 2.42 -3.53
CA VAL A 151 17.45 3.52 -2.59
C VAL A 151 15.96 3.76 -2.36
N THR A 152 15.65 4.35 -1.21
CA THR A 152 14.27 4.77 -0.88
C THR A 152 13.82 5.93 -1.73
N ARG A 153 12.54 5.87 -2.15
CA ARG A 153 11.95 6.90 -3.02
C ARG A 153 10.61 7.38 -2.50
N SER A 154 10.36 8.67 -2.58
CA SER A 154 9.06 9.28 -2.30
C SER A 154 8.28 9.52 -3.58
N LYS A 155 6.95 9.49 -3.48
CA LYS A 155 6.07 9.85 -4.60
C LYS A 155 6.12 11.35 -4.85
N PRO A 156 6.06 11.81 -6.12
CA PRO A 156 6.03 13.23 -6.40
C PRO A 156 4.72 13.84 -5.88
N GLY A 157 4.83 14.92 -5.12
CA GLY A 157 3.73 15.84 -4.88
C GLY A 157 3.70 16.86 -6.02
N ARG A 158 2.57 17.26 -6.52
CA ARG A 158 2.44 18.27 -7.59
C ARG A 158 2.97 19.65 -7.12
N GLY A 159 4.27 19.85 -7.23
CA GLY A 159 4.95 21.06 -6.76
C GLY A 159 5.24 21.11 -5.26
N ALA A 160 4.55 20.33 -4.42
CA ALA A 160 4.75 20.24 -2.99
C ALA A 160 5.36 18.90 -2.58
N VAL A 161 6.05 18.86 -1.44
CA VAL A 161 6.68 17.64 -0.92
C VAL A 161 5.62 16.62 -0.51
N SER A 162 5.76 15.40 -0.99
CA SER A 162 4.94 14.26 -0.54
C SER A 162 5.74 13.39 0.43
N LEU A 163 5.15 13.11 1.59
CA LEU A 163 5.68 12.13 2.53
C LEU A 163 5.24 10.69 2.23
N SER A 164 4.67 10.46 1.04
CA SER A 164 4.27 9.12 0.61
C SER A 164 5.43 8.43 -0.07
N MET A 165 5.97 7.39 0.56
CA MET A 165 6.98 6.53 -0.03
C MET A 165 6.44 5.81 -1.26
N SER A 166 7.31 5.38 -2.14
CA SER A 166 6.97 4.61 -3.35
C SER A 166 6.22 3.32 -3.00
N CYS A 167 5.57 2.71 -4.00
CA CYS A 167 4.92 1.42 -3.80
C CYS A 167 5.93 0.30 -3.57
N SER A 168 7.08 0.34 -4.25
CA SER A 168 8.20 -0.59 -4.01
C SER A 168 8.66 -0.57 -2.56
N ASP A 169 8.87 0.63 -1.99
CA ASP A 169 9.28 0.77 -0.60
C ASP A 169 8.20 0.29 0.38
N LYS A 170 6.94 0.53 0.07
CA LYS A 170 5.82 0.06 0.90
C LYS A 170 5.67 -1.45 0.86
N LEU A 171 5.83 -2.07 -0.30
CA LEU A 171 5.82 -3.53 -0.42
C LEU A 171 7.00 -4.15 0.34
N ALA A 172 8.19 -3.58 0.23
CA ALA A 172 9.36 -3.96 1.02
C ALA A 172 9.07 -3.86 2.54
N LYS A 173 8.44 -2.76 2.97
CA LYS A 173 8.02 -2.60 4.36
C LYS A 173 7.00 -3.66 4.81
N TRP A 174 6.02 -3.97 3.97
CA TRP A 174 5.00 -4.97 4.33
C TRP A 174 5.60 -6.37 4.37
N ARG A 175 6.62 -6.64 3.57
CA ARG A 175 7.38 -7.88 3.66
C ARG A 175 8.10 -8.01 5.01
N CYS A 176 8.72 -6.95 5.49
CA CYS A 176 9.43 -6.93 6.78
C CYS A 176 8.46 -6.84 7.97
N CYS A 177 7.57 -5.84 7.96
CA CYS A 177 6.74 -5.50 9.11
C CYS A 177 5.37 -6.20 9.13
N GLY A 178 4.93 -6.79 8.00
CA GLY A 178 3.62 -7.44 7.84
C GLY A 178 2.56 -6.56 7.16
N LEU A 179 1.63 -7.27 6.51
CA LEU A 179 0.45 -6.67 5.88
C LEU A 179 -0.54 -6.12 6.90
N GLU A 180 -0.61 -6.73 8.08
CA GLU A 180 -1.54 -6.38 9.17
C GLU A 180 -1.32 -4.96 9.71
N GLY A 181 -0.06 -4.53 9.82
CA GLY A 181 0.29 -3.25 10.45
C GLY A 181 0.09 -3.27 11.98
N ALA A 182 0.44 -2.17 12.64
CA ALA A 182 0.55 -2.11 14.09
C ALA A 182 -0.76 -2.45 14.86
N LEU A 183 -1.91 -1.97 14.41
CA LEU A 183 -3.16 -2.17 15.16
C LEU A 183 -3.63 -3.63 15.15
N LEU A 184 -3.60 -4.29 14.00
CA LEU A 184 -4.00 -5.69 13.92
C LEU A 184 -2.98 -6.63 14.56
N SER A 185 -1.70 -6.24 14.64
CA SER A 185 -0.67 -7.08 15.25
C SER A 185 -0.87 -7.33 16.75
N HIS A 186 -1.70 -6.54 17.44
CA HIS A 186 -2.09 -6.80 18.82
C HIS A 186 -2.84 -8.12 19.00
N PHE A 187 -3.58 -8.53 17.97
CA PHE A 187 -4.45 -9.73 18.02
C PHE A 187 -3.82 -10.97 17.40
N LEU A 188 -2.65 -10.82 16.81
CA LEU A 188 -1.95 -11.94 16.16
C LEU A 188 -0.92 -12.54 17.11
N LYS A 189 -1.03 -13.86 17.32
CA LYS A 189 -0.08 -14.59 18.15
C LYS A 189 1.21 -14.88 17.41
N GLY A 190 2.32 -14.77 18.14
CA GLY A 190 3.66 -15.05 17.64
C GLY A 190 4.32 -13.82 16.98
N LYS A 191 5.56 -14.05 16.57
CA LYS A 191 6.38 -12.98 15.96
C LYS A 191 6.25 -12.94 14.43
N GLU A 192 5.51 -13.86 13.83
CA GLU A 192 5.39 -13.94 12.38
C GLU A 192 4.34 -12.95 11.86
N PRO A 193 4.75 -12.01 10.99
CA PRO A 193 3.81 -11.10 10.35
C PRO A 193 3.06 -11.78 9.19
N LEU A 194 1.88 -11.26 8.84
CA LEU A 194 1.19 -11.66 7.62
C LEU A 194 2.00 -11.17 6.41
N ARG A 195 2.45 -12.11 5.58
CA ARG A 195 3.29 -11.81 4.41
C ARG A 195 2.64 -12.23 3.10
N LEU A 196 3.06 -11.56 2.02
CA LEU A 196 2.78 -12.03 0.67
C LEU A 196 3.68 -13.23 0.38
N SER A 197 3.08 -14.26 -0.22
CA SER A 197 3.81 -15.41 -0.78
C SER A 197 4.28 -15.12 -2.20
N SER A 198 3.50 -14.35 -2.98
CA SER A 198 3.94 -13.92 -4.31
C SER A 198 3.41 -12.56 -4.70
N VAL A 199 4.11 -11.94 -5.67
CA VAL A 199 3.68 -10.76 -6.41
C VAL A 199 3.62 -11.14 -7.88
N VAL A 200 2.44 -11.02 -8.48
CA VAL A 200 2.17 -11.29 -9.89
C VAL A 200 1.95 -9.96 -10.60
N VAL A 201 2.71 -9.71 -11.66
CA VAL A 201 2.57 -8.52 -12.51
C VAL A 201 2.12 -8.96 -13.90
N ALA A 202 1.20 -8.22 -14.51
CA ALA A 202 0.66 -8.58 -15.82
C ALA A 202 0.47 -7.37 -16.73
N GLY A 203 0.69 -7.57 -18.03
CA GLY A 203 0.32 -6.60 -19.07
C GLY A 203 1.09 -5.28 -19.04
N CYS A 204 2.30 -5.26 -18.51
CA CYS A 204 3.18 -4.08 -18.47
C CYS A 204 4.65 -4.51 -18.55
N PRO A 205 5.57 -3.59 -18.81
CA PRO A 205 6.99 -3.88 -18.71
C PRO A 205 7.37 -4.45 -17.35
N TYR A 206 8.19 -5.50 -17.34
CA TYR A 206 8.54 -6.26 -16.16
C TYR A 206 10.00 -6.72 -16.22
N ASP A 207 10.66 -6.68 -15.10
CA ASP A 207 11.98 -7.25 -14.89
C ASP A 207 12.03 -7.89 -13.49
N GLU A 208 12.33 -9.19 -13.44
CA GLU A 208 12.34 -9.93 -12.17
C GLU A 208 13.48 -9.49 -11.26
N SER A 209 14.64 -9.16 -11.83
CA SER A 209 15.80 -8.70 -11.06
C SER A 209 15.50 -7.38 -10.35
N ALA A 210 14.82 -6.45 -11.03
CA ALA A 210 14.37 -5.20 -10.44
C ALA A 210 13.33 -5.42 -9.34
N MET A 211 12.39 -6.34 -9.53
CA MET A 211 11.42 -6.71 -8.50
C MET A 211 12.10 -7.33 -7.29
N ARG A 212 13.03 -8.27 -7.52
CA ARG A 212 13.82 -8.92 -6.47
C ARG A 212 14.67 -7.91 -5.71
N ARG A 213 15.43 -7.07 -6.41
CA ARG A 213 16.19 -5.97 -5.82
C ARG A 213 15.32 -5.10 -4.92
N ALA A 214 14.17 -4.65 -5.43
CA ALA A 214 13.31 -3.69 -4.77
C ALA A 214 12.54 -4.25 -3.57
N LEU A 215 12.17 -5.53 -3.57
CA LEU A 215 11.29 -6.10 -2.57
C LEU A 215 11.96 -7.15 -1.68
N HIS A 216 13.16 -7.60 -2.05
CA HIS A 216 13.87 -8.67 -1.33
C HIS A 216 15.32 -8.29 -1.00
N ASP A 217 16.18 -8.12 -2.00
CA ASP A 217 17.63 -8.10 -1.81
C ASP A 217 18.08 -6.95 -0.91
N ARG A 218 17.51 -5.76 -1.05
CA ARG A 218 17.81 -4.60 -0.20
C ARG A 218 17.32 -4.74 1.25
N LEU A 219 16.60 -5.81 1.58
CA LEU A 219 16.19 -6.14 2.94
C LEU A 219 17.01 -7.29 3.55
N SER A 220 17.85 -7.94 2.76
CA SER A 220 18.61 -9.13 3.19
C SER A 220 19.69 -8.80 4.23
N PRO A 221 19.98 -9.73 5.16
CA PRO A 221 19.29 -10.97 5.40
C PRO A 221 17.97 -10.77 6.16
N LEU A 222 16.90 -11.41 5.71
CA LEU A 222 15.60 -11.45 6.39
C LEU A 222 15.36 -12.93 6.79
N GLU A 223 16.02 -13.36 7.86
CA GLU A 223 16.22 -14.78 8.24
C GLU A 223 14.90 -15.54 8.41
N ASP A 224 13.89 -14.93 9.02
CA ASP A 224 12.60 -15.57 9.31
C ASP A 224 11.54 -15.35 8.22
N ALA A 225 11.89 -14.79 7.05
CA ALA A 225 10.91 -14.54 6.02
C ALA A 225 10.90 -15.64 4.97
N PRO A 226 9.76 -16.31 4.73
CA PRO A 226 9.65 -17.26 3.63
C PRO A 226 9.95 -16.57 2.30
N PRO A 227 10.41 -17.31 1.27
CA PRO A 227 10.66 -16.76 -0.05
C PRO A 227 9.47 -15.97 -0.57
N LEU A 228 9.73 -14.85 -1.24
CA LEU A 228 8.73 -14.10 -2.00
C LEU A 228 8.92 -14.46 -3.47
N GLU A 229 7.90 -15.04 -4.07
CA GLU A 229 7.90 -15.41 -5.47
C GLU A 229 7.48 -14.22 -6.34
N PHE A 230 8.15 -14.06 -7.48
CA PHE A 230 7.83 -13.04 -8.47
C PHE A 230 7.39 -13.73 -9.75
N HIS A 231 6.23 -13.31 -10.28
CA HIS A 231 5.68 -13.89 -11.49
C HIS A 231 5.26 -12.81 -12.47
N TYR A 232 5.50 -13.06 -13.73
CA TYR A 232 4.93 -12.29 -14.83
C TYR A 232 3.86 -13.11 -15.54
N SER A 233 2.75 -12.46 -15.86
CA SER A 233 1.69 -13.05 -16.67
C SER A 233 1.52 -12.29 -17.97
N SER A 234 1.61 -12.99 -19.09
CA SER A 234 1.31 -12.46 -20.42
C SER A 234 -0.19 -12.26 -20.67
N ARG A 235 -1.05 -12.74 -19.75
CA ARG A 235 -2.50 -12.53 -19.88
C ARG A 235 -2.83 -11.05 -19.79
N VAL A 236 -3.53 -10.58 -20.80
CA VAL A 236 -3.95 -9.19 -20.89
C VAL A 236 -5.11 -8.94 -19.91
N PHE A 237 -4.90 -8.02 -19.00
CA PHE A 237 -5.98 -7.52 -18.16
C PHE A 237 -6.69 -6.39 -18.92
N CYS A 238 -7.97 -6.57 -19.24
CA CYS A 238 -8.74 -5.64 -20.11
C CYS A 238 -8.80 -4.20 -19.60
N HIS A 239 -8.62 -3.98 -18.30
CA HIS A 239 -8.55 -2.66 -17.66
C HIS A 239 -7.12 -2.23 -17.32
N SER A 240 -6.10 -2.88 -17.88
CA SER A 240 -4.71 -2.43 -17.74
C SER A 240 -4.50 -1.09 -18.44
N ARG A 241 -3.49 -0.33 -18.00
CA ARG A 241 -3.17 0.95 -18.63
C ARG A 241 -2.92 0.81 -20.13
N SER A 242 -2.20 -0.21 -20.56
CA SER A 242 -1.90 -0.47 -21.96
C SER A 242 -3.17 -0.63 -22.79
N GLN A 243 -4.14 -1.41 -22.31
CA GLN A 243 -5.41 -1.63 -23.02
C GLN A 243 -6.29 -0.39 -23.02
N VAL A 244 -6.38 0.33 -21.90
CA VAL A 244 -7.18 1.55 -21.84
C VAL A 244 -6.60 2.65 -22.76
N VAL A 245 -5.26 2.77 -22.82
CA VAL A 245 -4.61 3.75 -23.70
C VAL A 245 -4.74 3.33 -25.17
N LYS A 246 -4.59 2.03 -25.50
CA LYS A 246 -4.79 1.52 -26.86
C LYS A 246 -6.19 1.80 -27.40
N ASN A 247 -7.21 1.70 -26.54
CA ASN A 247 -8.61 1.90 -26.89
C ASN A 247 -9.09 3.37 -26.77
N SER A 248 -8.16 4.30 -26.47
CA SER A 248 -8.51 5.72 -26.27
C SER A 248 -7.73 6.61 -27.23
N ALA A 249 -8.43 7.49 -27.93
CA ALA A 249 -7.80 8.54 -28.74
C ALA A 249 -7.13 9.66 -27.89
N ALA A 250 -7.38 9.68 -26.57
CA ALA A 250 -6.86 10.68 -25.66
C ALA A 250 -5.56 10.24 -24.97
N SER A 251 -4.66 11.18 -24.72
CA SER A 251 -3.46 10.91 -23.91
C SER A 251 -3.82 10.52 -22.47
N ALA A 252 -3.12 9.53 -21.92
CA ALA A 252 -3.34 9.11 -20.54
C ALA A 252 -2.96 10.22 -19.55
N VAL A 253 -3.92 10.62 -18.71
CA VAL A 253 -3.71 11.59 -17.63
C VAL A 253 -3.90 10.94 -16.27
N PRO A 254 -3.17 11.37 -15.21
CA PRO A 254 -3.37 10.85 -13.86
C PRO A 254 -4.79 11.11 -13.37
N CYS A 255 -5.50 10.04 -13.03
CA CYS A 255 -6.86 10.12 -12.51
C CYS A 255 -6.86 10.48 -11.02
N ALA A 256 -7.75 11.41 -10.64
CA ALA A 256 -7.97 11.75 -9.24
C ALA A 256 -8.86 10.74 -8.51
N SER A 257 -9.59 9.91 -9.26
CA SER A 257 -10.49 8.89 -8.74
C SER A 257 -9.77 7.59 -8.44
N SER A 258 -10.32 6.85 -7.52
CA SER A 258 -9.90 5.49 -7.15
C SER A 258 -11.14 4.65 -6.88
N VAL A 259 -11.10 3.37 -7.21
CA VAL A 259 -12.18 2.41 -6.93
C VAL A 259 -11.64 1.36 -5.96
N MET A 260 -12.47 0.95 -5.02
CA MET A 260 -12.09 0.03 -3.94
C MET A 260 -13.21 -0.95 -3.65
N TRP A 261 -12.80 -2.18 -3.33
CA TRP A 261 -13.68 -3.24 -2.86
C TRP A 261 -12.90 -4.21 -1.95
N TRP A 262 -13.60 -4.84 -1.03
CA TRP A 262 -13.10 -5.96 -0.23
C TRP A 262 -14.23 -6.95 0.05
N LEU A 263 -13.87 -8.19 0.27
CA LEU A 263 -14.82 -9.27 0.58
C LEU A 263 -15.53 -8.97 1.91
N GLY A 264 -16.86 -9.01 1.91
CA GLY A 264 -17.68 -8.63 3.04
C GLY A 264 -17.99 -7.13 3.11
N SER A 265 -17.69 -6.35 2.05
CA SER A 265 -18.15 -4.96 1.97
C SER A 265 -19.66 -4.89 1.76
N ASP A 266 -20.27 -3.86 2.36
CA ASP A 266 -21.72 -3.56 2.24
C ASP A 266 -22.11 -2.96 0.87
N ARG A 267 -21.12 -2.66 0.02
CA ARG A 267 -21.30 -2.09 -1.31
C ARG A 267 -20.50 -2.85 -2.35
N ALA A 268 -21.00 -2.88 -3.56
CA ALA A 268 -20.29 -3.45 -4.71
C ALA A 268 -18.95 -2.72 -4.98
N THR A 269 -18.92 -1.40 -4.79
CA THR A 269 -17.69 -0.59 -4.92
C THR A 269 -17.77 0.69 -4.09
N TYR A 270 -16.59 1.17 -3.69
CA TYR A 270 -16.41 2.52 -3.15
C TYR A 270 -15.57 3.35 -4.11
N VAL A 271 -16.03 4.55 -4.40
CA VAL A 271 -15.30 5.50 -5.25
C VAL A 271 -14.72 6.61 -4.38
N GLY A 272 -13.39 6.79 -4.49
CA GLY A 272 -12.66 7.87 -3.85
C GLY A 272 -12.24 8.94 -4.85
N VAL A 273 -12.33 10.20 -4.46
CA VAL A 273 -11.82 11.34 -5.25
C VAL A 273 -10.96 12.21 -4.33
N ASN A 274 -9.71 12.44 -4.72
CA ASN A 274 -8.75 13.20 -3.92
C ASN A 274 -8.65 12.74 -2.44
N GLY A 275 -8.81 11.43 -2.20
CA GLY A 275 -8.70 10.81 -0.88
C GLY A 275 -9.93 10.92 0.02
N TYR A 276 -11.04 11.46 -0.47
CA TYR A 276 -12.36 11.45 0.14
C TYR A 276 -13.34 10.61 -0.66
N LYS A 277 -14.49 10.29 -0.08
CA LYS A 277 -15.59 9.65 -0.81
C LYS A 277 -16.07 10.55 -1.94
N GLN A 278 -16.41 9.97 -3.07
CA GLN A 278 -17.02 10.70 -4.19
C GLN A 278 -18.24 11.49 -3.73
N GLY A 279 -18.35 12.75 -4.19
CA GLY A 279 -19.42 13.66 -3.78
C GLY A 279 -19.12 14.47 -2.51
N ALA A 280 -17.99 14.25 -1.85
CA ALA A 280 -17.57 15.09 -0.73
C ALA A 280 -17.29 16.53 -1.20
N THR A 281 -17.95 17.50 -0.56
CA THR A 281 -17.74 18.93 -0.81
C THR A 281 -16.79 19.53 0.23
N ARG A 282 -16.19 20.70 -0.06
CA ARG A 282 -15.30 21.40 0.88
C ARG A 282 -15.94 21.64 2.24
N LYS A 283 -17.24 21.92 2.29
CA LYS A 283 -17.99 22.14 3.52
C LYS A 283 -18.20 20.87 4.37
N ASN A 284 -18.07 19.70 3.76
CA ASN A 284 -18.41 18.41 4.37
C ASN A 284 -17.23 17.47 4.54
N VAL A 285 -15.99 17.85 4.18
CA VAL A 285 -14.80 16.98 4.23
C VAL A 285 -14.50 16.43 5.63
N ASP A 286 -14.88 17.15 6.68
CA ASP A 286 -14.68 16.71 8.07
C ASP A 286 -15.80 15.82 8.60
N LYS A 287 -16.93 15.75 7.90
CA LYS A 287 -18.09 14.93 8.30
C LYS A 287 -17.85 13.45 8.00
N PRO A 288 -18.43 12.54 8.80
CA PRO A 288 -18.33 11.08 8.57
C PRO A 288 -18.73 10.66 7.15
N ALA A 289 -19.75 11.30 6.55
CA ALA A 289 -20.25 10.98 5.22
C ALA A 289 -19.21 11.19 4.09
N ALA A 290 -18.20 12.04 4.31
CA ALA A 290 -17.12 12.28 3.34
C ALA A 290 -15.97 11.27 3.43
N ARG A 291 -15.93 10.44 4.46
CA ARG A 291 -14.83 9.52 4.70
C ARG A 291 -14.92 8.30 3.80
N LEU A 292 -13.76 7.90 3.27
CA LEU A 292 -13.62 6.58 2.69
C LEU A 292 -13.51 5.55 3.83
N PRO A 293 -14.17 4.39 3.73
CA PRO A 293 -14.13 3.37 4.78
C PRO A 293 -12.72 2.80 5.03
N VAL A 294 -11.78 3.10 4.15
CA VAL A 294 -10.37 2.72 4.25
C VAL A 294 -9.46 3.86 4.75
N CYS A 295 -9.98 5.04 5.12
CA CYS A 295 -9.18 6.09 5.73
C CYS A 295 -8.66 5.67 7.12
N ARG A 296 -7.68 6.40 7.67
CA ARG A 296 -7.07 6.01 8.96
C ARG A 296 -8.09 6.01 10.10
N ARG A 297 -8.96 7.01 10.12
CA ARG A 297 -9.97 7.13 11.16
C ARG A 297 -10.97 5.97 11.13
N GLU A 298 -11.44 5.58 9.95
CA GLU A 298 -12.38 4.46 9.81
C GLU A 298 -11.71 3.09 10.12
N LEU A 299 -10.45 2.89 9.73
CA LEU A 299 -9.70 1.69 10.14
C LEU A 299 -9.47 1.64 11.65
N PHE A 300 -9.23 2.79 12.27
CA PHE A 300 -9.13 2.88 13.73
C PHE A 300 -10.49 2.64 14.40
N GLY A 301 -11.60 3.07 13.77
CA GLY A 301 -12.95 2.70 14.21
C GLY A 301 -13.22 1.20 14.17
N GLN A 302 -12.70 0.48 13.16
CA GLN A 302 -12.81 -0.99 13.15
C GLN A 302 -12.00 -1.63 14.28
N PHE A 303 -10.84 -1.10 14.59
CA PHE A 303 -10.04 -1.54 15.73
C PHE A 303 -10.82 -1.39 17.05
N TYR A 304 -11.47 -0.25 17.30
CA TYR A 304 -12.30 -0.07 18.49
C TYR A 304 -13.50 -1.03 18.52
N ARG A 305 -14.19 -1.24 17.40
CA ARG A 305 -15.27 -2.24 17.32
C ARG A 305 -14.80 -3.64 17.69
N LEU A 306 -13.57 -3.96 17.37
CA LEU A 306 -12.96 -5.23 17.78
C LEU A 306 -12.66 -5.22 19.28
N LEU A 307 -12.13 -4.11 19.82
CA LEU A 307 -11.86 -3.96 21.26
C LEU A 307 -13.14 -4.10 22.10
N ASP A 308 -14.26 -3.55 21.64
CA ASP A 308 -15.56 -3.63 22.33
C ASP A 308 -16.09 -5.08 22.52
N LYS A 309 -15.45 -6.07 21.88
CA LYS A 309 -15.80 -7.49 22.06
C LYS A 309 -15.04 -8.16 23.21
N PHE A 310 -14.17 -7.44 23.89
CA PHE A 310 -13.32 -7.98 24.96
C PHE A 310 -13.59 -7.25 26.28
N SER A 311 -13.58 -8.03 27.37
CA SER A 311 -13.37 -7.50 28.72
C SER A 311 -11.88 -7.15 28.91
N TYR A 312 -11.57 -6.36 29.92
CA TYR A 312 -10.18 -6.02 30.24
C TYR A 312 -9.27 -7.26 30.35
N ASP A 313 -9.77 -8.32 31.02
CA ASP A 313 -9.02 -9.56 31.25
C ASP A 313 -8.79 -10.41 30.00
N THR A 314 -9.54 -10.15 28.95
CA THR A 314 -9.44 -10.87 27.66
C THR A 314 -8.77 -10.04 26.56
N LEU A 315 -8.49 -8.76 26.81
CA LEU A 315 -7.69 -7.93 25.88
C LEU A 315 -6.28 -8.51 25.68
N PRO A 316 -5.67 -8.35 24.52
CA PRO A 316 -4.24 -8.60 24.35
C PRO A 316 -3.40 -7.85 25.37
N GLN A 317 -2.36 -8.49 25.91
CA GLN A 317 -1.50 -7.92 26.96
C GLN A 317 -0.91 -6.55 26.58
N THR A 318 -0.62 -6.32 25.30
CA THR A 318 -0.10 -5.06 24.77
C THR A 318 -1.09 -3.89 24.85
N LEU A 319 -2.36 -4.17 25.18
CA LEU A 319 -3.43 -3.18 25.30
C LEU A 319 -3.87 -2.98 26.75
N ARG A 320 -3.27 -3.69 27.73
CA ARG A 320 -3.58 -3.58 29.15
C ARG A 320 -2.59 -2.66 29.86
N GLY A 321 -3.05 -1.96 30.92
CA GLY A 321 -2.18 -1.22 31.83
C GLY A 321 -1.61 0.09 31.26
N TYR A 322 -2.16 0.62 30.16
CA TYR A 322 -1.74 1.89 29.56
C TYR A 322 -2.95 2.78 29.29
N ASP A 323 -2.79 4.09 29.53
CA ASP A 323 -3.74 5.10 29.06
C ASP A 323 -3.57 5.34 27.55
N LEU A 324 -4.09 4.41 26.74
CA LEU A 324 -4.04 4.49 25.29
C LEU A 324 -5.22 5.33 24.80
N ILE A 325 -4.95 6.50 24.23
CA ILE A 325 -5.99 7.47 23.86
C ILE A 325 -5.97 7.72 22.34
N THR A 326 -4.79 7.97 21.78
CA THR A 326 -4.65 8.36 20.38
C THR A 326 -4.34 7.18 19.46
N TYR A 327 -4.61 7.35 18.18
CA TYR A 327 -4.18 6.40 17.15
C TYR A 327 -2.67 6.10 17.23
N SER A 328 -1.87 7.10 17.61
CA SER A 328 -0.42 6.93 17.80
C SER A 328 -0.11 6.01 18.98
N ASP A 329 -0.80 6.20 20.13
CA ASP A 329 -0.54 5.43 21.35
C ASP A 329 -0.77 3.94 21.11
N PHE A 330 -1.93 3.59 20.54
CA PHE A 330 -2.24 2.19 20.18
C PHE A 330 -1.21 1.58 19.23
N LYS A 331 -0.69 2.36 18.29
CA LYS A 331 0.37 1.86 17.40
C LYS A 331 1.70 1.67 18.11
N GLN A 332 2.06 2.56 19.03
CA GLN A 332 3.31 2.44 19.79
C GLN A 332 3.27 1.27 20.78
N ALA A 333 2.10 0.98 21.33
CA ALA A 333 1.89 -0.17 22.21
C ALA A 333 2.11 -1.53 21.50
N ALA A 334 2.05 -1.59 20.18
CA ALA A 334 2.30 -2.80 19.38
C ALA A 334 3.81 -3.12 19.30
N LYS A 335 4.42 -3.54 20.41
CA LYS A 335 5.88 -3.68 20.59
C LYS A 335 6.53 -4.52 19.49
N VAL A 336 6.04 -5.73 19.22
CA VAL A 336 6.59 -6.64 18.20
C VAL A 336 6.58 -5.99 16.80
N TYR A 337 5.51 -5.25 16.47
CA TYR A 337 5.48 -4.51 15.21
C TYR A 337 6.47 -3.35 15.20
N GLN A 338 6.66 -2.64 16.31
CA GLN A 338 7.62 -1.54 16.39
C GLN A 338 9.07 -2.04 16.29
N GLU A 339 9.39 -3.20 16.87
CA GLU A 339 10.70 -3.86 16.71
C GLU A 339 10.98 -4.15 15.24
N ARG A 340 10.06 -4.84 14.55
CA ARG A 340 10.16 -5.10 13.10
C ARG A 340 10.28 -3.82 12.27
N LYS A 341 9.58 -2.77 12.67
CA LYS A 341 9.66 -1.47 11.99
C LYS A 341 11.00 -0.79 12.21
N THR A 342 11.59 -0.90 13.38
CA THR A 342 12.93 -0.38 13.69
C THR A 342 13.98 -1.11 12.85
N ASP A 343 13.95 -2.44 12.82
CA ASP A 343 14.80 -3.26 11.97
C ASP A 343 14.65 -2.88 10.48
N PHE A 344 13.42 -2.73 10.00
CA PHE A 344 13.18 -2.26 8.63
C PHE A 344 13.83 -0.91 8.34
N HIS A 345 13.75 0.05 9.25
CA HIS A 345 14.34 1.38 9.05
C HIS A 345 15.88 1.36 9.08
N THR A 346 16.47 0.39 9.78
CA THR A 346 17.93 0.15 9.75
C THR A 346 18.37 -0.39 8.38
N ARG A 347 17.61 -1.35 7.83
CA ARG A 347 17.88 -1.97 6.51
C ARG A 347 17.63 -1.03 5.36
N LEU A 348 16.60 -0.22 5.45
CA LEU A 348 16.17 0.71 4.40
C LEU A 348 16.02 2.13 4.95
N PRO A 349 17.14 2.86 5.09
CA PRO A 349 17.13 4.22 5.65
C PRO A 349 16.45 5.22 4.72
N GLY A 350 16.20 6.43 5.24
CA GLY A 350 15.59 7.52 4.47
C GLY A 350 14.05 7.49 4.43
N TRP A 351 13.41 6.63 5.24
CA TRP A 351 11.95 6.64 5.33
C TRP A 351 11.43 7.95 5.92
N THR A 352 10.55 8.62 5.17
CA THR A 352 9.98 9.90 5.59
C THR A 352 9.14 9.77 6.86
N THR A 353 9.38 10.63 7.83
CA THR A 353 8.59 10.71 9.07
C THR A 353 7.37 11.60 8.84
N LYS A 354 6.22 11.12 9.25
CA LYS A 354 5.00 11.93 9.24
C LYS A 354 4.95 12.83 10.47
N PRO A 355 4.52 14.08 10.33
CA PRO A 355 4.28 14.95 11.46
C PRO A 355 3.38 14.29 12.52
N PRO A 356 3.70 14.42 13.82
CA PRO A 356 2.93 13.80 14.90
C PRO A 356 1.44 14.15 14.88
N GLU A 357 1.09 15.38 14.53
CA GLU A 357 -0.29 15.86 14.46
C GLU A 357 -1.15 15.09 13.43
N LEU A 358 -0.54 14.43 12.48
CA LEU A 358 -1.27 13.57 11.56
C LEU A 358 -1.57 12.18 12.15
N GLN A 359 -1.10 11.89 13.34
CA GLN A 359 -1.26 10.59 14.00
C GLN A 359 -1.92 10.69 15.37
N ASN A 360 -1.92 11.88 16.01
CA ASN A 360 -2.45 12.09 17.34
C ASN A 360 -3.94 12.46 17.31
N PHE A 361 -4.75 11.62 16.66
CA PHE A 361 -6.20 11.80 16.65
C PHE A 361 -6.89 10.66 17.41
N THR A 362 -8.06 10.96 17.96
CA THR A 362 -8.93 10.04 18.67
C THR A 362 -10.18 9.75 17.84
N ILE A 363 -10.92 8.67 18.15
CA ILE A 363 -12.18 8.36 17.46
C ILE A 363 -13.33 9.14 18.07
N GLN A 364 -13.27 9.41 19.38
CA GLN A 364 -14.37 10.05 20.11
C GLN A 364 -13.87 11.08 21.10
N GLU A 365 -14.61 12.20 21.16
CA GLU A 365 -14.91 12.86 22.41
C GLU A 365 -16.03 12.01 23.06
N GLY A 366 -15.69 11.16 24.05
CA GLY A 366 -16.68 10.55 24.92
C GLY A 366 -16.84 9.03 24.97
N MET A 367 -16.18 8.22 24.14
CA MET A 367 -16.11 6.77 24.36
C MET A 367 -14.73 6.38 24.87
N ARG A 368 -14.56 6.39 26.16
CA ARG A 368 -13.60 5.49 26.79
C ARG A 368 -14.21 4.09 26.70
N PRO A 369 -13.47 3.03 26.35
CA PRO A 369 -13.93 1.69 26.67
C PRO A 369 -14.26 1.74 28.17
N SER A 370 -15.44 1.28 28.55
CA SER A 370 -15.75 1.08 29.96
C SER A 370 -14.73 0.06 30.48
N VAL A 371 -13.72 0.57 31.16
CA VAL A 371 -12.68 -0.21 31.82
C VAL A 371 -13.25 -0.77 33.11
#